data_70c71fbf17b994d0c69aa9ff6e0eb63c
#
_entry.id   70c71fbf17b994d0c69aa9ff6e0eb63c
#
_cell.length_a   1.000
_cell.length_b   1.000
_cell.length_c   1.000
_cell.angle_alpha   90.00
_cell.angle_beta   90.00
_cell.angle_gamma   90.00
#
_symmetry.space_group_name_H-M   'P 1'
#
loop_
_entity.id
_entity.type
_entity.pdbx_description
1 polymer ?
#
loop_
_entity_poly.entity_id
_entity_poly.type
_entity_poly.pdbx_seq_one_letter_code
_entity_poly.pdbx_strand_id
1 'polypeptide(L)'
;MEHVVPTYLSTKHHHPRDDDISFEEGPHIYTVCGDRGGFTSVTTWNHSHFAQFNADAIIDKMLKSPKMKDPTYKYYGKTKKQIKKMWDDKRDSSSTAGTKMHNDIEYYYNNEDVKNDSLEFSYFGNFIKDNSHLVPYRTEWMIYHEEMKLSGSIDM
;
A
#
# COMPACT_ATOMS: atom_id res chain seq x y z
N MET A 1 14.24 -0.05 10.97
CA MET A 1 14.69 1.31 10.63
C MET A 1 13.42 2.11 10.36
N GLU A 2 13.33 3.29 10.94
CA GLU A 2 12.25 4.22 10.67
C GLU A 2 12.34 4.67 9.21
N HIS A 3 11.22 4.69 8.48
CA HIS A 3 11.18 5.14 7.09
C HIS A 3 11.42 6.66 7.09
N VAL A 4 12.49 7.09 6.43
CA VAL A 4 12.79 8.50 6.23
C VAL A 4 12.29 8.88 4.84
N VAL A 5 11.29 9.75 4.78
CA VAL A 5 10.73 10.22 3.51
C VAL A 5 11.78 11.03 2.75
N PRO A 6 12.19 10.60 1.55
CA PRO A 6 13.18 11.32 0.76
C PRO A 6 12.56 12.59 0.15
N THR A 7 13.34 13.65 0.01
CA THR A 7 12.83 15.00 -0.31
C THR A 7 13.29 15.56 -1.65
N TYR A 8 14.10 14.83 -2.43
CA TYR A 8 14.63 15.35 -3.69
C TYR A 8 13.55 15.79 -4.68
N LEU A 9 12.59 14.91 -4.99
CA LEU A 9 11.52 15.23 -5.93
C LEU A 9 10.52 16.24 -5.36
N SER A 10 10.21 16.17 -4.08
CA SER A 10 9.30 17.13 -3.44
C SER A 10 9.89 18.54 -3.37
N THR A 11 11.19 18.65 -3.17
CA THR A 11 11.90 19.95 -3.23
C THR A 11 11.97 20.48 -4.66
N LYS A 12 12.30 19.62 -5.62
CA LYS A 12 12.44 19.99 -7.05
C LYS A 12 11.11 20.45 -7.67
N HIS A 13 10.02 19.83 -7.26
CA HIS A 13 8.67 20.04 -7.79
C HIS A 13 7.70 20.46 -6.68
N HIS A 14 8.15 21.39 -5.82
CA HIS A 14 7.30 21.93 -4.76
C HIS A 14 6.03 22.60 -5.33
N HIS A 15 4.90 22.32 -4.69
CA HIS A 15 3.62 22.94 -5.01
C HIS A 15 3.09 23.72 -3.80
N PRO A 16 2.53 24.93 -3.95
CA PRO A 16 2.08 25.74 -2.79
C PRO A 16 1.13 25.01 -1.83
N ARG A 17 0.31 24.08 -2.32
CA ARG A 17 -0.59 23.28 -1.49
C ARG A 17 0.11 22.19 -0.66
N ASP A 18 1.40 21.92 -0.89
CA ASP A 18 2.15 20.96 -0.10
C ASP A 18 2.29 21.45 1.36
N ASP A 19 2.32 22.74 1.56
CA ASP A 19 2.43 23.37 2.89
C ASP A 19 1.12 23.30 3.70
N ASP A 20 0.01 23.03 3.03
CA ASP A 20 -1.32 22.98 3.64
C ASP A 20 -1.71 21.58 4.12
N ILE A 21 -0.96 20.55 3.77
CA ILE A 21 -1.30 19.15 4.09
C ILE A 21 -0.15 18.42 4.77
N SER A 22 -0.49 17.66 5.80
CA SER A 22 0.43 16.70 6.45
C SER A 22 -0.29 15.40 6.78
N PHE A 23 0.48 14.34 7.01
CA PHE A 23 -0.03 13.00 7.32
C PHE A 23 0.69 12.41 8.52
N GLU A 24 -0.09 11.89 9.46
CA GLU A 24 0.38 11.14 10.61
C GLU A 24 0.16 9.65 10.36
N GLU A 25 1.23 8.89 10.10
CA GLU A 25 1.17 7.48 9.70
C GLU A 25 0.53 6.60 10.80
N GLY A 26 0.95 6.73 12.04
CA GLY A 26 0.47 5.90 13.14
C GLY A 26 -1.06 5.91 13.30
N PRO A 27 -1.69 7.06 13.50
CA PRO A 27 -3.15 7.17 13.57
C PRO A 27 -3.84 7.22 12.19
N HIS A 28 -3.09 7.29 11.11
CA HIS A 28 -3.57 7.41 9.72
C HIS A 28 -4.46 8.64 9.52
N ILE A 29 -3.99 9.79 9.99
CA ILE A 29 -4.75 11.06 9.99
C ILE A 29 -4.07 12.10 9.10
N TYR A 30 -4.87 12.68 8.21
CA TYR A 30 -4.47 13.88 7.47
C TYR A 30 -4.86 15.15 8.26
N THR A 31 -3.97 16.14 8.22
CA THR A 31 -4.26 17.51 8.64
C THR A 31 -4.19 18.39 7.40
N VAL A 32 -5.26 19.09 7.07
CA VAL A 32 -5.34 19.97 5.89
C VAL A 32 -5.76 21.36 6.33
N CYS A 33 -4.96 22.37 5.99
CA CYS A 33 -5.18 23.77 6.40
C CYS A 33 -5.43 23.91 7.91
N GLY A 34 -4.74 23.10 8.73
CA GLY A 34 -4.88 23.08 10.18
C GLY A 34 -6.08 22.27 10.72
N ASP A 35 -6.93 21.74 9.85
CA ASP A 35 -8.05 20.87 10.21
C ASP A 35 -7.57 19.41 10.33
N ARG A 36 -7.30 18.98 11.56
CA ARG A 36 -6.82 17.62 11.86
C ARG A 36 -7.98 16.63 11.91
N GLY A 37 -7.98 15.69 10.96
CA GLY A 37 -8.99 14.63 10.90
C GLY A 37 -10.34 15.06 10.30
N GLY A 38 -10.48 16.29 9.83
CA GLY A 38 -11.67 16.76 9.11
C GLY A 38 -11.77 16.27 7.67
N PHE A 39 -10.70 15.58 7.19
CA PHE A 39 -10.64 15.00 5.84
C PHE A 39 -10.60 13.47 5.92
N THR A 40 -11.42 12.82 5.11
CA THR A 40 -11.43 11.36 4.99
C THR A 40 -10.38 10.92 3.95
N SER A 41 -9.58 9.91 4.28
CA SER A 41 -8.67 9.36 3.27
C SER A 41 -9.45 8.70 2.12
N VAL A 42 -8.96 8.86 0.89
CA VAL A 42 -9.57 8.24 -0.30
C VAL A 42 -9.70 6.73 -0.16
N THR A 43 -8.74 6.06 0.48
CA THR A 43 -8.80 4.63 0.76
C THR A 43 -9.93 4.28 1.71
N THR A 44 -10.12 5.03 2.79
CA THR A 44 -11.24 4.85 3.73
C THR A 44 -12.58 5.11 3.06
N TRP A 45 -12.69 6.19 2.30
CA TRP A 45 -13.88 6.51 1.52
C TRP A 45 -14.23 5.39 0.54
N ASN A 46 -13.27 4.92 -0.24
CA ASN A 46 -13.45 3.82 -1.18
C ASN A 46 -13.91 2.54 -0.47
N HIS A 47 -13.28 2.16 0.64
CA HIS A 47 -13.65 0.97 1.42
C HIS A 47 -15.08 1.05 1.96
N SER A 48 -15.62 2.24 2.22
CA SER A 48 -17.00 2.41 2.70
C SER A 48 -18.07 1.99 1.70
N HIS A 49 -17.72 1.94 0.41
CA HIS A 49 -18.63 1.54 -0.67
C HIS A 49 -18.63 0.02 -0.96
N PHE A 50 -17.77 -0.75 -0.33
CA PHE A 50 -17.64 -2.18 -0.56
C PHE A 50 -17.92 -2.99 0.71
N ALA A 51 -18.50 -4.18 0.51
CA ALA A 51 -18.67 -5.12 1.61
C ALA A 51 -17.33 -5.50 2.23
N GLN A 52 -17.25 -5.46 3.54
CA GLN A 52 -16.03 -5.81 4.26
C GLN A 52 -15.70 -7.29 4.07
N PHE A 53 -14.42 -7.58 3.85
CA PHE A 53 -13.92 -8.96 3.76
C PHE A 53 -14.09 -9.69 5.08
N ASN A 54 -14.87 -10.78 5.07
CA ASN A 54 -15.09 -11.63 6.23
C ASN A 54 -14.43 -13.01 6.04
N ALA A 55 -13.20 -13.13 6.53
CA ALA A 55 -12.42 -14.36 6.43
C ALA A 55 -13.15 -15.56 7.04
N ASP A 56 -13.80 -15.38 8.19
CA ASP A 56 -14.49 -16.47 8.89
C ASP A 56 -15.66 -17.03 8.06
N ALA A 57 -16.48 -16.15 7.49
CA ALA A 57 -17.60 -16.57 6.64
C ALA A 57 -17.13 -17.28 5.35
N ILE A 58 -16.03 -16.79 4.75
CA ILE A 58 -15.47 -17.39 3.54
C ILE A 58 -14.88 -18.76 3.86
N ILE A 59 -14.12 -18.91 4.94
CA ILE A 59 -13.54 -20.19 5.35
C ILE A 59 -14.65 -21.20 5.70
N ASP A 60 -15.71 -20.78 6.38
CA ASP A 60 -16.86 -21.65 6.70
C ASP A 60 -17.54 -22.18 5.43
N LYS A 61 -17.65 -21.34 4.40
CA LYS A 61 -18.15 -21.76 3.09
C LYS A 61 -17.18 -22.71 2.38
N MET A 62 -15.88 -22.42 2.44
CA MET A 62 -14.84 -23.27 1.86
C MET A 62 -14.84 -24.68 2.48
N LEU A 63 -14.93 -24.77 3.81
CA LEU A 63 -14.93 -26.05 4.53
C LEU A 63 -16.09 -26.97 4.14
N LYS A 64 -17.20 -26.42 3.65
CA LYS A 64 -18.34 -27.17 3.13
C LYS A 64 -18.18 -27.57 1.66
N SER A 65 -17.17 -27.06 0.98
CA SER A 65 -16.95 -27.32 -0.45
C SER A 65 -16.45 -28.75 -0.70
N PRO A 66 -16.89 -29.41 -1.79
CA PRO A 66 -16.33 -30.70 -2.22
C PRO A 66 -14.80 -30.71 -2.40
N LYS A 67 -14.21 -29.54 -2.75
CA LYS A 67 -12.76 -29.39 -2.92
C LYS A 67 -11.96 -29.76 -1.65
N MET A 68 -12.59 -29.63 -0.48
CA MET A 68 -11.93 -30.02 0.79
C MET A 68 -11.73 -31.52 0.96
N LYS A 69 -12.34 -32.33 0.08
CA LYS A 69 -12.16 -33.80 0.05
C LYS A 69 -11.04 -34.23 -0.91
N ASP A 70 -10.51 -33.32 -1.72
CA ASP A 70 -9.47 -33.59 -2.69
C ASP A 70 -8.09 -33.47 -2.02
N PRO A 71 -7.30 -34.56 -1.95
CA PRO A 71 -5.96 -34.53 -1.33
C PRO A 71 -4.98 -33.55 -1.98
N THR A 72 -5.20 -33.18 -3.24
CA THR A 72 -4.35 -32.21 -3.96
C THR A 72 -4.72 -30.77 -3.65
N TYR A 73 -5.85 -30.53 -2.97
CA TYR A 73 -6.28 -29.19 -2.65
C TYR A 73 -5.45 -28.57 -1.52
N LYS A 74 -4.97 -27.34 -1.72
CA LYS A 74 -4.09 -26.61 -0.80
C LYS A 74 -4.52 -26.64 0.68
N TYR A 75 -5.83 -26.70 0.93
CA TYR A 75 -6.40 -26.67 2.28
C TYR A 75 -6.94 -28.03 2.75
N TYR A 76 -6.71 -29.11 1.99
CA TYR A 76 -7.11 -30.45 2.38
C TYR A 76 -6.65 -30.81 3.81
N GLY A 77 -7.54 -31.35 4.62
CA GLY A 77 -7.26 -31.75 6.00
C GLY A 77 -6.96 -30.63 7.00
N LYS A 78 -7.08 -29.35 6.58
CA LYS A 78 -6.83 -28.22 7.47
C LYS A 78 -8.09 -27.75 8.18
N THR A 79 -7.90 -27.38 9.45
CA THR A 79 -8.95 -26.77 10.27
C THR A 79 -9.14 -25.28 9.90
N LYS A 80 -10.29 -24.70 10.26
CA LYS A 80 -10.57 -23.25 10.12
C LYS A 80 -9.43 -22.38 10.68
N LYS A 81 -8.94 -22.71 11.89
CA LYS A 81 -7.86 -21.97 12.55
C LYS A 81 -6.55 -22.03 11.74
N GLN A 82 -6.23 -23.19 11.18
CA GLN A 82 -5.03 -23.35 10.34
C GLN A 82 -5.14 -22.56 9.04
N ILE A 83 -6.30 -22.59 8.38
CA ILE A 83 -6.52 -21.83 7.15
C ILE A 83 -6.42 -20.34 7.43
N LYS A 84 -7.06 -19.84 8.50
CA LYS A 84 -7.00 -18.44 8.89
C LYS A 84 -5.56 -18.01 9.16
N LYS A 85 -4.81 -18.79 9.94
CA LYS A 85 -3.39 -18.51 10.18
C LYS A 85 -2.58 -18.45 8.88
N MET A 86 -2.79 -19.39 7.95
CA MET A 86 -2.11 -19.35 6.65
C MET A 86 -2.42 -18.08 5.85
N TRP A 87 -3.65 -17.56 5.95
CA TRP A 87 -4.02 -16.32 5.29
C TRP A 87 -3.40 -15.11 5.96
N ASP A 88 -3.38 -15.09 7.30
CA ASP A 88 -2.75 -14.02 8.07
C ASP A 88 -1.23 -14.00 7.81
N ASP A 89 -0.55 -15.14 7.90
CA ASP A 89 0.89 -15.25 7.61
C ASP A 89 1.21 -14.79 6.17
N LYS A 90 0.37 -15.14 5.19
CA LYS A 90 0.55 -14.71 3.80
C LYS A 90 0.30 -13.22 3.63
N ARG A 91 -0.75 -12.68 4.27
CA ARG A 91 -1.04 -11.24 4.25
C ARG A 91 0.15 -10.46 4.81
N ASP A 92 0.61 -10.82 5.99
CA ASP A 92 1.67 -10.12 6.71
C ASP A 92 3.00 -10.17 5.94
N SER A 93 3.35 -11.35 5.41
CA SER A 93 4.53 -11.51 4.55
C SER A 93 4.43 -10.67 3.27
N SER A 94 3.27 -10.67 2.61
CA SER A 94 3.07 -9.90 1.37
C SER A 94 3.04 -8.39 1.64
N SER A 95 2.43 -7.96 2.74
CA SER A 95 2.40 -6.55 3.15
C SER A 95 3.81 -6.04 3.44
N THR A 96 4.59 -6.80 4.22
CA THR A 96 5.98 -6.42 4.54
C THR A 96 6.85 -6.32 3.28
N ALA A 97 6.75 -7.29 2.37
CA ALA A 97 7.49 -7.26 1.11
C ALA A 97 7.04 -6.10 0.21
N GLY A 98 5.73 -5.83 0.15
CA GLY A 98 5.15 -4.72 -0.61
C GLY A 98 5.62 -3.37 -0.09
N THR A 99 5.54 -3.14 1.21
CA THR A 99 6.01 -1.90 1.83
C THR A 99 7.50 -1.67 1.58
N LYS A 100 8.33 -2.71 1.74
CA LYS A 100 9.76 -2.59 1.44
C LYS A 100 10.00 -2.20 -0.02
N MET A 101 9.34 -2.87 -0.95
CA MET A 101 9.49 -2.57 -2.38
C MET A 101 9.03 -1.14 -2.70
N HIS A 102 7.92 -0.70 -2.13
CA HIS A 102 7.39 0.65 -2.32
C HIS A 102 8.40 1.72 -1.86
N ASN A 103 8.94 1.56 -0.65
CA ASN A 103 9.95 2.46 -0.12
C ASN A 103 11.24 2.46 -0.98
N ASP A 104 11.68 1.28 -1.44
CA ASP A 104 12.87 1.17 -2.27
C ASP A 104 12.67 1.84 -3.64
N ILE A 105 11.47 1.77 -4.23
CA ILE A 105 11.13 2.50 -5.47
C ILE A 105 11.12 4.02 -5.22
N GLU A 106 10.54 4.45 -4.11
CA GLU A 106 10.54 5.85 -3.69
C GLU A 106 11.96 6.38 -3.54
N TYR A 107 12.83 5.67 -2.80
CA TYR A 107 14.24 6.01 -2.64
C TYR A 107 14.96 6.08 -3.99
N TYR A 108 14.77 5.09 -4.86
CA TYR A 108 15.38 5.08 -6.18
C TYR A 108 15.05 6.33 -7.00
N TYR A 109 13.77 6.72 -7.05
CA TYR A 109 13.35 7.90 -7.81
C TYR A 109 13.77 9.22 -7.15
N ASN A 110 14.10 9.21 -5.89
CA ASN A 110 14.65 10.36 -5.16
C ASN A 110 16.19 10.38 -5.11
N ASN A 111 16.86 9.59 -5.96
CA ASN A 111 18.33 9.50 -6.09
C ASN A 111 19.04 8.97 -4.81
N GLU A 112 18.35 8.18 -4.01
CA GLU A 112 18.96 7.50 -2.87
C GLU A 112 19.52 6.14 -3.27
N ASP A 113 20.54 5.67 -2.57
CA ASP A 113 21.13 4.35 -2.78
C ASP A 113 20.20 3.24 -2.31
N VAL A 114 19.77 2.38 -3.24
CA VAL A 114 18.90 1.24 -2.95
C VAL A 114 19.64 -0.07 -3.11
N LYS A 115 19.61 -0.90 -2.05
CA LYS A 115 20.14 -2.28 -2.07
C LYS A 115 18.98 -3.25 -1.87
N ASN A 116 18.49 -3.81 -2.98
CA ASN A 116 17.41 -4.78 -2.97
C ASN A 116 17.63 -5.83 -4.06
N ASP A 117 17.97 -7.06 -3.63
CA ASP A 117 18.22 -8.20 -4.53
C ASP A 117 16.96 -9.09 -4.72
N SER A 118 15.78 -8.61 -4.33
CA SER A 118 14.54 -9.36 -4.49
C SER A 118 14.15 -9.50 -5.95
N LEU A 119 13.43 -10.59 -6.26
CA LEU A 119 12.90 -10.82 -7.59
C LEU A 119 11.93 -9.69 -8.02
N GLU A 120 11.11 -9.24 -7.08
CA GLU A 120 10.15 -8.15 -7.28
C GLU A 120 10.87 -6.86 -7.70
N PHE A 121 11.97 -6.50 -7.03
CA PHE A 121 12.74 -5.32 -7.39
C PHE A 121 13.46 -5.48 -8.74
N SER A 122 13.83 -6.70 -9.12
CA SER A 122 14.37 -6.96 -10.47
C SER A 122 13.34 -6.68 -11.57
N TYR A 123 12.05 -6.95 -11.33
CA TYR A 123 10.97 -6.56 -12.26
C TYR A 123 10.82 -5.05 -12.37
N PHE A 124 10.98 -4.32 -11.29
CA PHE A 124 11.04 -2.86 -11.33
C PHE A 124 12.23 -2.37 -12.17
N GLY A 125 13.40 -2.99 -12.02
CA GLY A 125 14.57 -2.71 -12.88
C GLY A 125 14.30 -2.94 -14.38
N ASN A 126 13.54 -3.96 -14.73
CA ASN A 126 13.10 -4.18 -16.13
C ASN A 126 12.10 -3.11 -16.57
N PHE A 127 11.12 -2.77 -15.74
CA PHE A 127 10.17 -1.68 -16.02
C PHE A 127 10.89 -0.36 -16.35
N ILE A 128 11.91 0.02 -15.57
CA ILE A 128 12.70 1.23 -15.82
C ILE A 128 13.41 1.18 -17.17
N LYS A 129 14.00 0.04 -17.53
CA LYS A 129 14.68 -0.13 -18.83
C LYS A 129 13.71 0.01 -19.99
N ASP A 130 12.56 -0.65 -19.88
CA ASP A 130 11.54 -0.66 -20.93
C ASP A 130 10.85 0.70 -21.09
N ASN A 131 10.82 1.50 -20.00
CA ASN A 131 10.15 2.78 -19.91
C ASN A 131 11.13 3.93 -19.59
N SER A 132 12.34 3.89 -20.13
CA SER A 132 13.40 4.88 -19.88
C SER A 132 13.04 6.32 -20.30
N HIS A 133 11.97 6.49 -21.07
CA HIS A 133 11.43 7.79 -21.46
C HIS A 133 10.57 8.45 -20.39
N LEU A 134 10.14 7.70 -19.36
CA LEU A 134 9.36 8.24 -18.23
C LEU A 134 10.28 8.93 -17.24
N VAL A 135 9.88 10.12 -16.83
CA VAL A 135 10.59 10.91 -15.82
C VAL A 135 9.69 11.06 -14.61
N PRO A 136 10.13 10.63 -13.41
CA PRO A 136 9.32 10.78 -12.22
C PRO A 136 9.15 12.27 -11.88
N TYR A 137 7.93 12.68 -11.59
CA TYR A 137 7.62 14.06 -11.18
C TYR A 137 7.64 14.17 -9.65
N ARG A 138 6.87 13.33 -8.97
CA ARG A 138 6.76 13.27 -7.51
C ARG A 138 6.58 11.81 -7.07
N THR A 139 6.92 11.52 -5.83
CA THR A 139 6.56 10.29 -5.13
C THR A 139 5.81 10.67 -3.85
N GLU A 140 4.91 9.81 -3.37
CA GLU A 140 4.12 10.01 -2.14
C GLU A 140 3.51 11.42 -2.05
N TRP A 141 2.99 11.89 -3.17
CA TRP A 141 2.46 13.25 -3.25
C TRP A 141 1.10 13.37 -2.59
N MET A 142 1.05 13.99 -1.43
CA MET A 142 -0.19 14.25 -0.71
C MET A 142 -1.04 15.26 -1.44
N ILE A 143 -2.32 14.94 -1.60
CA ILE A 143 -3.32 15.79 -2.25
C ILE A 143 -4.61 15.83 -1.44
N TYR A 144 -5.40 16.87 -1.61
CA TYR A 144 -6.70 17.03 -0.96
C TYR A 144 -7.72 17.77 -1.82
N HIS A 145 -9.00 17.55 -1.52
CA HIS A 145 -10.13 18.21 -2.12
C HIS A 145 -11.01 18.85 -1.03
N GLU A 146 -11.07 20.17 -0.98
CA GLU A 146 -11.68 20.92 0.12
C GLU A 146 -13.19 20.70 0.25
N GLU A 147 -13.93 20.79 -0.87
CA GLU A 147 -15.39 20.64 -0.85
C GLU A 147 -15.82 19.23 -0.49
N MET A 148 -15.13 18.21 -1.00
CA MET A 148 -15.43 16.80 -0.71
C MET A 148 -14.85 16.32 0.61
N LYS A 149 -13.98 17.09 1.25
CA LYS A 149 -13.25 16.71 2.46
C LYS A 149 -12.53 15.37 2.30
N LEU A 150 -11.90 15.19 1.15
CA LEU A 150 -11.09 14.00 0.83
C LEU A 150 -9.61 14.35 0.79
N SER A 151 -8.78 13.42 1.21
CA SER A 151 -7.31 13.52 1.16
C SER A 151 -6.71 12.17 0.78
N GLY A 152 -5.49 12.18 0.28
CA GLY A 152 -4.80 10.95 -0.10
C GLY A 152 -3.37 11.22 -0.55
N SER A 153 -2.64 10.15 -0.89
CA SER A 153 -1.33 10.22 -1.52
C SER A 153 -1.38 9.60 -2.91
N ILE A 154 -0.61 10.16 -3.83
CA ILE A 154 -0.32 9.58 -5.14
C ILE A 154 1.07 8.97 -5.06
N ASP A 155 1.18 7.66 -5.29
CA ASP A 155 2.44 6.93 -5.15
C ASP A 155 3.52 7.44 -6.12
N MET A 156 3.13 7.69 -7.39
CA MET A 156 4.01 8.25 -8.42
C MET A 156 3.19 8.80 -9.61
#